data_b8462ac85523317e6721a7c0c8f70fdc
#
_entry.id   b8462ac85523317e6721a7c0c8f70fdc
#
_cell.length_a   1.000
_cell.length_b   1.000
_cell.length_c   1.000
_cell.angle_alpha   90.00
_cell.angle_beta   90.00
_cell.angle_gamma   90.00
#
_symmetry.space_group_name_H-M   'P 1'
#
loop_
_entity.id
_entity.type
_entity.pdbx_description
1 polymer ?
#
loop_
_entity_poly.entity_id
_entity_poly.type
_entity_poly.pdbx_seq_one_letter_code
_entity_poly.pdbx_strand_id
1 'polypeptide(L)'
;RERGRAFLRFDYQGHGQSSGRFADGTIGQWRDDALSALDQLTDGPQVLVGSSMGGWIMLLAALARPERVAGLVGIAAAPDFTDELLWQRLTAQQQREVEDKGVWDMPSDYGDPVPLSHQLFQEGRRHKLLGAPIQLACPVRLLQGTADDEVPAEWALKLQHALTSDDVEATLVKGADHRLSSDRDLRRLYDTLDRLFRDLG
;
A
#
# COMPACT_ATOMS: atom_id res chain seq x y z
N ARG A 1 4.23 10.17 19.99
CA ARG A 1 4.39 11.27 20.98
C ARG A 1 5.85 11.45 21.42
N GLU A 2 6.63 10.37 21.52
CA GLU A 2 8.03 10.43 21.99
C GLU A 2 8.97 11.24 21.08
N ARG A 3 8.63 11.46 19.83
CA ARG A 3 9.45 12.16 18.82
C ARG A 3 8.96 13.56 18.45
N GLY A 4 7.92 14.07 19.13
CA GLY A 4 7.40 15.43 18.95
C GLY A 4 6.76 15.71 17.59
N ARG A 5 6.43 14.65 16.79
CA ARG A 5 5.80 14.79 15.48
C ARG A 5 4.32 14.46 15.55
N ALA A 6 3.51 15.19 14.79
CA ALA A 6 2.10 14.86 14.59
C ALA A 6 1.99 13.54 13.79
N PHE A 7 0.98 12.76 14.11
CA PHE A 7 0.69 11.49 13.45
C PHE A 7 -0.80 11.35 13.24
N LEU A 8 -1.21 11.08 12.00
CA LEU A 8 -2.57 10.78 11.60
C LEU A 8 -2.64 9.35 11.09
N ARG A 9 -3.62 8.59 11.54
CA ARG A 9 -4.06 7.33 10.94
C ARG A 9 -5.58 7.35 10.82
N PHE A 10 -6.09 6.66 9.83
CA PHE A 10 -7.53 6.54 9.58
C PHE A 10 -7.84 5.15 9.02
N ASP A 11 -9.08 4.76 9.07
CA ASP A 11 -9.59 3.56 8.44
C ASP A 11 -10.29 3.93 7.14
N TYR A 12 -9.99 3.23 6.04
CA TYR A 12 -10.69 3.40 4.78
C TYR A 12 -12.16 2.97 4.89
N GLN A 13 -13.02 3.44 4.00
CA GLN A 13 -14.38 2.94 3.89
C GLN A 13 -14.39 1.40 3.87
N GLY A 14 -15.26 0.79 4.68
CA GLY A 14 -15.37 -0.66 4.81
C GLY A 14 -14.27 -1.33 5.64
N HIS A 15 -13.35 -0.56 6.25
CA HIS A 15 -12.31 -1.06 7.14
C HIS A 15 -12.50 -0.56 8.56
N GLY A 16 -12.02 -1.35 9.52
CA GLY A 16 -11.94 -0.96 10.93
C GLY A 16 -13.26 -0.42 11.49
N GLN A 17 -13.26 0.86 11.90
CA GLN A 17 -14.42 1.55 12.46
C GLN A 17 -15.13 2.47 11.44
N SER A 18 -14.62 2.58 10.21
CA SER A 18 -15.25 3.37 9.15
C SER A 18 -16.51 2.70 8.64
N SER A 19 -17.46 3.51 8.17
CA SER A 19 -18.72 3.05 7.57
C SER A 19 -18.50 2.31 6.24
N GLY A 20 -19.56 1.66 5.76
CA GLY A 20 -19.55 0.90 4.52
C GLY A 20 -19.17 -0.57 4.72
N ARG A 21 -19.12 -1.32 3.63
CA ARG A 21 -18.72 -2.73 3.61
C ARG A 21 -17.46 -2.87 2.78
N PHE A 22 -16.54 -3.73 3.20
CA PHE A 22 -15.30 -4.02 2.45
C PHE A 22 -15.58 -4.47 1.01
N ALA A 23 -16.60 -5.31 0.81
CA ALA A 23 -16.99 -5.83 -0.51
C ALA A 23 -17.40 -4.73 -1.51
N ASP A 24 -17.82 -3.56 -1.04
CA ASP A 24 -18.19 -2.42 -1.88
C ASP A 24 -17.00 -1.50 -2.19
N GLY A 25 -15.85 -1.72 -1.53
CA GLY A 25 -14.66 -0.90 -1.66
C GLY A 25 -13.87 -1.18 -2.94
N THR A 26 -13.17 -0.16 -3.41
CA THR A 26 -12.28 -0.23 -4.58
C THR A 26 -11.00 0.54 -4.33
N ILE A 27 -9.98 0.29 -5.14
CA ILE A 27 -8.70 1.02 -5.07
C ILE A 27 -8.91 2.54 -5.21
N GLY A 28 -9.76 2.96 -6.15
CA GLY A 28 -10.07 4.37 -6.35
C GLY A 28 -10.81 4.98 -5.16
N GLN A 29 -11.78 4.27 -4.57
CA GLN A 29 -12.48 4.73 -3.38
C GLN A 29 -11.51 4.93 -2.20
N TRP A 30 -10.66 3.96 -1.93
CA TRP A 30 -9.69 4.05 -0.83
C TRP A 30 -8.61 5.11 -1.09
N ARG A 31 -8.22 5.34 -2.36
CA ARG A 31 -7.40 6.51 -2.73
C ARG A 31 -8.12 7.82 -2.39
N ASP A 32 -9.40 7.94 -2.71
CA ASP A 32 -10.17 9.16 -2.45
C ASP A 32 -10.35 9.40 -0.93
N ASP A 33 -10.49 8.33 -0.14
CA ASP A 33 -10.47 8.41 1.33
C ASP A 33 -9.11 8.95 1.83
N ALA A 34 -7.99 8.45 1.27
CA ALA A 34 -6.66 8.92 1.61
C ALA A 34 -6.45 10.39 1.23
N LEU A 35 -6.91 10.80 0.04
CA LEU A 35 -6.86 12.20 -0.40
C LEU A 35 -7.71 13.09 0.51
N SER A 36 -8.89 12.65 0.90
CA SER A 36 -9.75 13.39 1.84
C SER A 36 -9.06 13.59 3.19
N ALA A 37 -8.42 12.54 3.72
CA ALA A 37 -7.66 12.64 4.96
C ALA A 37 -6.46 13.60 4.82
N LEU A 38 -5.71 13.51 3.73
CA LEU A 38 -4.57 14.39 3.44
C LEU A 38 -5.00 15.85 3.31
N ASP A 39 -6.06 16.11 2.53
CA ASP A 39 -6.49 17.47 2.19
C ASP A 39 -7.23 18.17 3.34
N GLN A 40 -7.98 17.42 4.17
CA GLN A 40 -8.87 18.02 5.19
C GLN A 40 -8.30 17.94 6.61
N LEU A 41 -7.40 17.01 6.90
CA LEU A 41 -6.93 16.74 8.26
C LEU A 41 -5.44 17.03 8.46
N THR A 42 -4.73 17.47 7.42
CA THR A 42 -3.30 17.82 7.51
C THR A 42 -2.98 19.10 6.76
N ASP A 43 -1.93 19.79 7.21
CA ASP A 43 -1.40 20.99 6.58
C ASP A 43 0.04 20.77 6.09
N GLY A 44 0.40 21.39 4.96
CA GLY A 44 1.74 21.29 4.37
C GLY A 44 2.10 19.89 3.85
N PRO A 45 3.36 19.70 3.44
CA PRO A 45 3.84 18.40 2.95
C PRO A 45 3.94 17.35 4.06
N GLN A 46 3.52 16.12 3.78
CA GLN A 46 3.47 15.00 4.70
C GLN A 46 4.43 13.88 4.29
N VAL A 47 4.96 13.13 5.26
CA VAL A 47 5.54 11.81 5.00
C VAL A 47 4.40 10.79 5.08
N LEU A 48 4.14 10.10 3.99
CA LEU A 48 3.11 9.06 3.94
C LEU A 48 3.73 7.70 4.23
N VAL A 49 3.03 6.89 5.01
CA VAL A 49 3.42 5.51 5.33
C VAL A 49 2.30 4.57 4.91
N GLY A 50 2.60 3.62 4.04
CA GLY A 50 1.63 2.66 3.55
C GLY A 50 2.15 1.21 3.63
N SER A 51 1.31 0.30 4.16
CA SER A 51 1.61 -1.13 4.22
C SER A 51 0.73 -1.90 3.23
N SER A 52 1.31 -2.85 2.49
CA SER A 52 0.59 -3.72 1.56
C SER A 52 -0.27 -2.91 0.58
N MET A 53 -1.59 -3.12 0.53
CA MET A 53 -2.54 -2.29 -0.20
C MET A 53 -2.37 -0.79 0.10
N GLY A 54 -2.15 -0.43 1.38
CA GLY A 54 -1.91 0.95 1.79
C GLY A 54 -0.67 1.57 1.11
N GLY A 55 0.32 0.77 0.75
CA GLY A 55 1.46 1.20 -0.07
C GLY A 55 1.05 1.59 -1.49
N TRP A 56 0.11 0.87 -2.10
CA TRP A 56 -0.44 1.27 -3.41
C TRP A 56 -1.26 2.56 -3.31
N ILE A 57 -2.16 2.63 -2.32
CA ILE A 57 -2.96 3.85 -2.08
C ILE A 57 -2.06 5.07 -1.81
N MET A 58 -1.00 4.90 -1.03
CA MET A 58 0.01 5.93 -0.76
C MET A 58 0.64 6.47 -2.06
N LEU A 59 1.04 5.59 -2.99
CA LEU A 59 1.60 5.98 -4.27
C LEU A 59 0.59 6.75 -5.13
N LEU A 60 -0.66 6.27 -5.19
CA LEU A 60 -1.74 6.95 -5.92
C LEU A 60 -2.06 8.33 -5.33
N ALA A 61 -2.06 8.46 -4.00
CA ALA A 61 -2.25 9.74 -3.32
C ALA A 61 -1.08 10.70 -3.60
N ALA A 62 0.16 10.21 -3.58
CA ALA A 62 1.34 11.00 -3.89
C ALA A 62 1.34 11.50 -5.34
N LEU A 63 0.92 10.67 -6.28
CA LEU A 63 0.76 11.08 -7.69
C LEU A 63 -0.32 12.14 -7.88
N ALA A 64 -1.39 12.07 -7.10
CA ALA A 64 -2.50 13.02 -7.17
C ALA A 64 -2.22 14.36 -6.45
N ARG A 65 -1.30 14.37 -5.48
CA ARG A 65 -0.93 15.55 -4.65
C ARG A 65 0.58 15.61 -4.41
N PRO A 66 1.41 15.71 -5.46
CA PRO A 66 2.86 15.65 -5.30
C PRO A 66 3.40 16.78 -4.40
N GLU A 67 2.78 17.95 -4.41
CA GLU A 67 3.14 19.10 -3.58
C GLU A 67 2.82 18.91 -2.07
N ARG A 68 1.97 17.94 -1.76
CA ARG A 68 1.57 17.60 -0.39
C ARG A 68 2.38 16.44 0.20
N VAL A 69 3.39 15.93 -0.53
CA VAL A 69 4.16 14.75 -0.13
C VAL A 69 5.64 15.08 -0.05
N ALA A 70 6.18 15.05 1.18
CA ALA A 70 7.60 15.25 1.45
C ALA A 70 8.43 13.96 1.29
N GLY A 71 7.83 12.78 1.51
CA GLY A 71 8.49 11.49 1.39
C GLY A 71 7.53 10.33 1.58
N LEU A 72 7.96 9.14 1.19
CA LEU A 72 7.16 7.91 1.24
C LEU A 72 7.90 6.79 1.98
N VAL A 73 7.16 6.02 2.79
CA VAL A 73 7.65 4.76 3.37
C VAL A 73 6.67 3.64 3.07
N GLY A 74 7.09 2.69 2.24
CA GLY A 74 6.31 1.50 1.90
C GLY A 74 6.75 0.29 2.72
N ILE A 75 5.81 -0.42 3.32
CA ILE A 75 6.02 -1.67 4.06
C ILE A 75 5.32 -2.77 3.28
N ALA A 76 6.07 -3.70 2.70
CA ALA A 76 5.53 -4.74 1.82
C ALA A 76 4.54 -4.13 0.80
N ALA A 77 4.88 -2.96 0.24
CA ALA A 77 3.99 -2.21 -0.64
C ALA A 77 3.60 -3.04 -1.88
N ALA A 78 2.30 -3.13 -2.15
CA ALA A 78 1.73 -4.04 -3.12
C ALA A 78 0.96 -3.31 -4.25
N PRO A 79 1.61 -2.40 -5.04
CA PRO A 79 0.93 -1.85 -6.21
C PRO A 79 0.52 -2.98 -7.16
N ASP A 80 -0.63 -2.79 -7.81
CA ASP A 80 -1.18 -3.71 -8.82
C ASP A 80 -1.54 -5.11 -8.29
N PHE A 81 -1.58 -5.32 -6.95
CA PHE A 81 -1.75 -6.65 -6.34
C PHE A 81 -3.05 -7.34 -6.76
N THR A 82 -4.11 -6.60 -7.02
CA THR A 82 -5.41 -7.18 -7.41
C THR A 82 -5.30 -7.98 -8.70
N ASP A 83 -4.56 -7.48 -9.69
CA ASP A 83 -4.37 -8.12 -10.98
C ASP A 83 -3.16 -9.08 -10.96
N GLU A 84 -2.01 -8.59 -10.50
CA GLU A 84 -0.72 -9.29 -10.63
C GLU A 84 -0.51 -10.38 -9.56
N LEU A 85 -1.09 -10.23 -8.37
CA LEU A 85 -0.90 -11.19 -7.28
C LEU A 85 -2.16 -12.00 -6.96
N LEU A 86 -3.35 -11.38 -6.97
CA LEU A 86 -4.57 -12.09 -6.63
C LEU A 86 -5.20 -12.75 -7.86
N TRP A 87 -5.55 -11.98 -8.89
CA TRP A 87 -6.27 -12.53 -10.05
C TRP A 87 -5.51 -13.67 -10.72
N GLN A 88 -4.21 -13.55 -10.89
CA GLN A 88 -3.38 -14.58 -11.51
C GLN A 88 -3.24 -15.86 -10.65
N ARG A 89 -3.45 -15.78 -9.34
CA ARG A 89 -3.44 -16.93 -8.44
C ARG A 89 -4.79 -17.65 -8.35
N LEU A 90 -5.87 -17.02 -8.79
CA LEU A 90 -7.17 -17.63 -8.83
C LEU A 90 -7.22 -18.74 -9.90
N THR A 91 -7.82 -19.87 -9.54
CA THR A 91 -8.15 -20.91 -10.51
C THR A 91 -9.20 -20.40 -11.50
N ALA A 92 -9.28 -21.00 -12.68
CA ALA A 92 -10.31 -20.64 -13.67
C ALA A 92 -11.76 -20.77 -13.13
N GLN A 93 -11.99 -21.64 -12.14
CA GLN A 93 -13.28 -21.76 -11.47
C GLN A 93 -13.55 -20.55 -10.57
N GLN A 94 -12.55 -20.13 -9.76
CA GLN A 94 -12.67 -18.96 -8.88
C GLN A 94 -12.81 -17.66 -9.67
N GLN A 95 -12.09 -17.51 -10.78
CA GLN A 95 -12.25 -16.36 -11.69
C GLN A 95 -13.69 -16.29 -12.24
N ARG A 96 -14.25 -17.42 -12.70
CA ARG A 96 -15.66 -17.48 -13.11
C ARG A 96 -16.62 -17.15 -11.97
N GLU A 97 -16.34 -17.60 -10.74
CA GLU A 97 -17.18 -17.22 -9.59
C GLU A 97 -17.19 -15.72 -9.36
N VAL A 98 -16.03 -15.07 -9.44
CA VAL A 98 -15.95 -13.60 -9.36
C VAL A 98 -16.75 -12.93 -10.47
N GLU A 99 -16.64 -13.43 -11.72
CA GLU A 99 -17.30 -12.84 -12.89
C GLU A 99 -18.82 -13.06 -12.85
N ASP A 100 -19.27 -14.27 -12.52
CA ASP A 100 -20.69 -14.66 -12.59
C ASP A 100 -21.49 -14.23 -11.37
N LYS A 101 -20.90 -14.36 -10.15
CA LYS A 101 -21.55 -14.04 -8.88
C LYS A 101 -21.23 -12.62 -8.37
N GLY A 102 -20.25 -11.96 -8.99
CA GLY A 102 -19.78 -10.63 -8.61
C GLY A 102 -18.82 -10.61 -7.40
N VAL A 103 -18.62 -11.73 -6.71
CA VAL A 103 -17.75 -11.84 -5.54
C VAL A 103 -17.29 -13.29 -5.33
N TRP A 104 -16.08 -13.44 -4.81
CA TRP A 104 -15.55 -14.70 -4.28
C TRP A 104 -14.93 -14.46 -2.90
N ASP A 105 -15.30 -15.31 -1.95
CA ASP A 105 -14.81 -15.21 -0.58
C ASP A 105 -13.46 -15.94 -0.46
N MET A 106 -12.38 -15.16 -0.41
CA MET A 106 -11.02 -15.69 -0.24
C MET A 106 -10.81 -16.18 1.20
N PRO A 107 -10.41 -17.44 1.40
CA PRO A 107 -10.03 -17.92 2.72
C PRO A 107 -8.96 -17.03 3.36
N SER A 108 -9.04 -16.79 4.66
CA SER A 108 -8.10 -15.96 5.41
C SER A 108 -7.61 -16.70 6.65
N ASP A 109 -6.31 -16.67 6.88
CA ASP A 109 -5.71 -17.20 8.12
C ASP A 109 -5.93 -16.28 9.34
N TYR A 110 -6.51 -15.10 9.12
CA TYR A 110 -6.65 -14.04 10.13
C TYR A 110 -8.10 -13.82 10.60
N GLY A 111 -9.06 -14.62 10.16
CA GLY A 111 -10.46 -14.49 10.57
C GLY A 111 -11.45 -14.88 9.47
N ASP A 112 -12.52 -14.11 9.34
CA ASP A 112 -13.53 -14.35 8.32
C ASP A 112 -12.94 -14.25 6.90
N PRO A 113 -13.51 -14.99 5.91
CA PRO A 113 -13.10 -14.88 4.53
C PRO A 113 -13.17 -13.44 4.00
N VAL A 114 -12.22 -13.08 3.14
CA VAL A 114 -12.16 -11.73 2.54
C VAL A 114 -12.94 -11.73 1.23
N PRO A 115 -14.03 -10.94 1.11
CA PRO A 115 -14.83 -10.89 -0.11
C PRO A 115 -14.10 -10.10 -1.21
N LEU A 116 -13.63 -10.80 -2.23
CA LEU A 116 -12.99 -10.21 -3.41
C LEU A 116 -14.06 -9.94 -4.48
N SER A 117 -14.47 -8.69 -4.64
CA SER A 117 -15.50 -8.31 -5.60
C SER A 117 -14.95 -8.17 -7.02
N HIS A 118 -15.79 -8.48 -8.01
CA HIS A 118 -15.46 -8.23 -9.42
C HIS A 118 -15.10 -6.74 -9.67
N GLN A 119 -15.80 -5.84 -8.97
CA GLN A 119 -15.54 -4.41 -9.04
C GLN A 119 -14.14 -4.05 -8.54
N LEU A 120 -13.65 -4.68 -7.47
CA LEU A 120 -12.29 -4.47 -6.96
C LEU A 120 -11.24 -4.80 -8.04
N PHE A 121 -11.39 -5.94 -8.73
CA PHE A 121 -10.46 -6.32 -9.81
C PHE A 121 -10.56 -5.40 -11.02
N GLN A 122 -11.78 -5.10 -11.49
CA GLN A 122 -11.97 -4.21 -12.65
C GLN A 122 -11.42 -2.82 -12.40
N GLU A 123 -11.71 -2.28 -11.22
CA GLU A 123 -11.33 -0.92 -10.88
C GLU A 123 -9.83 -0.84 -10.57
N GLY A 124 -9.26 -1.85 -9.89
CA GLY A 124 -7.83 -1.95 -9.65
C GLY A 124 -7.00 -1.90 -10.94
N ARG A 125 -7.46 -2.54 -12.03
CA ARG A 125 -6.79 -2.47 -13.34
C ARG A 125 -6.67 -1.05 -13.90
N ARG A 126 -7.58 -0.14 -13.52
CA ARG A 126 -7.53 1.27 -13.94
C ARG A 126 -6.48 2.09 -13.19
N HIS A 127 -5.98 1.55 -12.09
CA HIS A 127 -5.00 2.20 -11.20
C HIS A 127 -3.61 1.55 -11.23
N LYS A 128 -3.33 0.70 -12.22
CA LYS A 128 -2.04 0.02 -12.35
C LYS A 128 -0.89 1.04 -12.47
N LEU A 129 0.21 0.75 -11.79
CA LEU A 129 1.39 1.61 -11.71
C LEU A 129 2.66 0.96 -12.28
N LEU A 130 2.84 -0.36 -12.12
CA LEU A 130 4.11 -1.04 -12.45
C LEU A 130 4.35 -1.23 -13.96
N GLY A 131 3.38 -0.88 -14.80
CA GLY A 131 3.50 -0.96 -16.26
C GLY A 131 4.19 0.24 -16.92
N ALA A 132 4.50 1.31 -16.16
CA ALA A 132 5.10 2.55 -16.66
C ALA A 132 5.95 3.23 -15.57
N PRO A 133 6.82 4.21 -15.92
CA PRO A 133 7.53 4.99 -14.91
C PRO A 133 6.57 5.76 -13.99
N ILE A 134 6.77 5.63 -12.67
CA ILE A 134 5.98 6.29 -11.64
C ILE A 134 6.62 7.65 -11.34
N GLN A 135 5.99 8.73 -11.79
CA GLN A 135 6.52 10.09 -11.76
C GLN A 135 6.43 10.70 -10.34
N LEU A 136 7.35 10.36 -9.48
CA LEU A 136 7.49 10.92 -8.13
C LEU A 136 8.91 11.44 -7.94
N ALA A 137 9.06 12.62 -7.35
CA ALA A 137 10.35 13.26 -7.10
C ALA A 137 10.77 13.19 -5.61
N CYS A 138 9.85 12.89 -4.70
CA CYS A 138 10.15 12.81 -3.27
C CYS A 138 10.97 11.55 -2.91
N PRO A 139 11.72 11.58 -1.79
CA PRO A 139 12.40 10.40 -1.27
C PRO A 139 11.46 9.25 -0.97
N VAL A 140 11.85 8.01 -1.30
CA VAL A 140 11.07 6.79 -1.05
C VAL A 140 11.89 5.75 -0.31
N ARG A 141 11.33 5.16 0.73
CA ARG A 141 11.92 4.06 1.50
C ARG A 141 11.00 2.86 1.47
N LEU A 142 11.51 1.73 1.00
CA LEU A 142 10.76 0.47 0.89
C LEU A 142 11.33 -0.56 1.87
N LEU A 143 10.47 -1.15 2.69
CA LEU A 143 10.80 -2.25 3.61
C LEU A 143 10.06 -3.50 3.14
N GLN A 144 10.80 -4.59 2.90
CA GLN A 144 10.22 -5.83 2.37
C GLN A 144 10.79 -7.06 3.07
N GLY A 145 9.92 -7.96 3.51
CA GLY A 145 10.29 -9.26 4.05
C GLY A 145 10.69 -10.25 2.95
N THR A 146 11.73 -11.07 3.18
CA THR A 146 12.10 -12.11 2.19
C THR A 146 11.36 -13.43 2.40
N ALA A 147 10.59 -13.58 3.49
CA ALA A 147 9.68 -14.69 3.74
C ALA A 147 8.21 -14.23 3.69
N ASP A 148 7.94 -13.21 2.87
CA ASP A 148 6.61 -12.69 2.58
C ASP A 148 5.95 -13.58 1.52
N ASP A 149 4.93 -14.35 1.93
CA ASP A 149 4.19 -15.26 1.04
C ASP A 149 3.06 -14.55 0.28
N GLU A 150 2.70 -13.33 0.68
CA GLU A 150 1.65 -12.53 0.05
C GLU A 150 2.19 -11.65 -1.07
N VAL A 151 3.25 -10.86 -0.76
CA VAL A 151 3.92 -9.96 -1.70
C VAL A 151 5.38 -10.39 -1.86
N PRO A 152 5.75 -10.97 -3.00
CA PRO A 152 7.12 -11.43 -3.25
C PRO A 152 8.16 -10.30 -3.10
N ALA A 153 9.35 -10.64 -2.60
CA ALA A 153 10.41 -9.65 -2.37
C ALA A 153 10.81 -8.87 -3.64
N GLU A 154 10.63 -9.48 -4.81
CA GLU A 154 10.84 -8.85 -6.12
C GLU A 154 9.92 -7.66 -6.37
N TRP A 155 8.78 -7.57 -5.67
CA TRP A 155 7.86 -6.44 -5.80
C TRP A 155 8.49 -5.12 -5.35
N ALA A 156 9.25 -5.14 -4.25
CA ALA A 156 9.99 -3.97 -3.79
C ALA A 156 11.04 -3.52 -4.83
N LEU A 157 11.70 -4.46 -5.50
CA LEU A 157 12.68 -4.16 -6.56
C LEU A 157 12.01 -3.65 -7.84
N LYS A 158 10.87 -4.24 -8.23
CA LYS A 158 10.06 -3.74 -9.37
C LYS A 158 9.59 -2.31 -9.10
N LEU A 159 9.09 -2.04 -7.88
CA LEU A 159 8.64 -0.71 -7.50
C LEU A 159 9.79 0.29 -7.47
N GLN A 160 10.94 -0.07 -6.86
CA GLN A 160 12.15 0.76 -6.88
C GLN A 160 12.54 1.14 -8.30
N HIS A 161 12.52 0.19 -9.23
CA HIS A 161 12.89 0.41 -10.63
C HIS A 161 11.89 1.29 -11.40
N ALA A 162 10.60 1.18 -11.06
CA ALA A 162 9.55 1.96 -11.70
C ALA A 162 9.50 3.44 -11.23
N LEU A 163 9.96 3.72 -10.01
CA LEU A 163 9.98 5.07 -9.45
C LEU A 163 11.03 5.94 -10.15
N THR A 164 10.65 7.19 -10.52
CA THR A 164 11.54 8.15 -11.19
C THR A 164 12.34 9.04 -10.22
N SER A 165 12.05 8.98 -8.93
CA SER A 165 12.85 9.67 -7.91
C SER A 165 14.29 9.16 -7.90
N ASP A 166 15.25 10.08 -7.74
CA ASP A 166 16.68 9.74 -7.60
C ASP A 166 17.03 9.22 -6.19
N ASP A 167 16.13 9.39 -5.21
CA ASP A 167 16.33 8.97 -3.82
C ASP A 167 15.33 7.86 -3.44
N VAL A 168 15.63 6.63 -3.87
CA VAL A 168 14.84 5.44 -3.57
C VAL A 168 15.71 4.35 -2.95
N GLU A 169 15.41 3.98 -1.71
CA GLU A 169 16.06 2.87 -1.02
C GLU A 169 15.07 1.70 -0.81
N ALA A 170 15.51 0.46 -1.13
CA ALA A 170 14.79 -0.76 -0.80
C ALA A 170 15.59 -1.59 0.20
N THR A 171 15.00 -1.89 1.35
CA THR A 171 15.59 -2.75 2.39
C THR A 171 14.89 -4.11 2.39
N LEU A 172 15.62 -5.15 1.99
CA LEU A 172 15.16 -6.53 2.09
C LEU A 172 15.52 -7.10 3.47
N VAL A 173 14.51 -7.54 4.22
CA VAL A 173 14.66 -8.07 5.58
C VAL A 173 14.60 -9.58 5.53
N LYS A 174 15.77 -10.24 5.68
CA LYS A 174 15.87 -11.70 5.61
C LYS A 174 15.00 -12.38 6.67
N GLY A 175 14.09 -13.26 6.20
CA GLY A 175 13.23 -14.07 7.04
C GLY A 175 12.05 -13.33 7.68
N ALA A 176 11.86 -12.04 7.39
CA ALA A 176 10.67 -11.31 7.83
C ALA A 176 9.46 -11.67 6.94
N ASP A 177 8.30 -11.71 7.58
CA ASP A 177 7.00 -11.98 6.95
C ASP A 177 6.39 -10.73 6.31
N HIS A 178 5.16 -10.87 5.78
CA HIS A 178 4.39 -9.77 5.17
C HIS A 178 4.16 -8.59 6.11
N ARG A 179 3.93 -8.85 7.40
CA ARG A 179 3.54 -7.83 8.36
C ARG A 179 4.69 -6.93 8.80
N LEU A 180 5.93 -7.43 8.80
CA LEU A 180 7.10 -6.75 9.36
C LEU A 180 6.79 -6.13 10.74
N SER A 181 6.12 -6.89 11.62
CA SER A 181 5.55 -6.38 12.88
C SER A 181 6.29 -6.86 14.13
N SER A 182 7.40 -7.60 14.00
CA SER A 182 8.24 -7.93 15.16
C SER A 182 8.85 -6.65 15.76
N ASP A 183 9.23 -6.70 17.05
CA ASP A 183 9.90 -5.57 17.70
C ASP A 183 11.14 -5.07 16.93
N ARG A 184 11.85 -6.00 16.27
CA ARG A 184 13.01 -5.67 15.44
C ARG A 184 12.60 -4.92 14.17
N ASP A 185 11.50 -5.33 13.56
CA ASP A 185 11.00 -4.70 12.33
C ASP A 185 10.38 -3.35 12.61
N LEU A 186 9.66 -3.20 13.72
CA LEU A 186 9.16 -1.91 14.18
C LEU A 186 10.30 -0.93 14.48
N ARG A 187 11.38 -1.38 15.15
CA ARG A 187 12.57 -0.53 15.33
C ARG A 187 13.16 -0.09 13.99
N ARG A 188 13.25 -1.01 13.00
CA ARG A 188 13.74 -0.68 11.65
C ARG A 188 12.87 0.37 10.97
N LEU A 189 11.55 0.25 11.08
CA LEU A 189 10.62 1.25 10.57
C LEU A 189 10.87 2.62 11.22
N TYR A 190 11.01 2.67 12.55
CA TYR A 190 11.28 3.91 13.26
C TYR A 190 12.63 4.53 12.85
N ASP A 191 13.67 3.72 12.72
CA ASP A 191 15.00 4.19 12.29
C ASP A 191 14.97 4.71 10.84
N THR A 192 14.17 4.08 9.97
CA THR A 192 13.95 4.51 8.59
C THR A 192 13.24 5.86 8.55
N LEU A 193 12.16 6.02 9.32
CA LEU A 193 11.45 7.30 9.44
C LEU A 193 12.35 8.41 10.01
N ASP A 194 13.14 8.12 11.05
CA ASP A 194 14.03 9.10 11.64
C ASP A 194 15.13 9.56 10.68
N ARG A 195 15.66 8.67 9.86
CA ARG A 195 16.62 9.04 8.81
C ARG A 195 15.94 9.91 7.77
N LEU A 196 14.82 9.47 7.23
CA LEU A 196 14.07 10.24 6.24
C LEU A 196 13.72 11.65 6.72
N PHE A 197 13.26 11.79 7.97
CA PHE A 197 12.96 13.10 8.54
C PHE A 197 14.20 13.98 8.75
N ARG A 198 15.37 13.43 9.02
CA ARG A 198 16.63 14.21 9.09
C ARG A 198 17.04 14.70 7.71
N ASP A 199 16.84 13.88 6.68
CA ASP A 199 17.20 14.21 5.30
C ASP A 199 16.29 15.30 4.71
N LEU A 200 15.06 15.39 5.23
CA LEU A 200 14.07 16.40 4.83
C LEU A 200 14.24 17.76 5.54
N GLY A 201 15.08 17.86 6.60
CA GLY A 201 15.32 19.11 7.36
C GLY A 201 14.39 19.17 8.56
#